data_80d42d5ee4bf2636a978306a9eb58cb8
#
_entry.id   80d42d5ee4bf2636a978306a9eb58cb8
#
_cell.length_a   1.000
_cell.length_b   1.000
_cell.length_c   1.000
_cell.angle_alpha   90.00
_cell.angle_beta   90.00
_cell.angle_gamma   90.00
#
_symmetry.space_group_name_H-M   'P 1'
#
loop_
_entity.id
_entity.type
_entity.pdbx_description
1 polymer ?
#
loop_
_entity_poly.entity_id
_entity_poly.type
_entity_poly.pdbx_seq_one_letter_code
_entity_poly.pdbx_strand_id
1 'polypeptide(L)'
;MRIALLGYGRMGREVESAAAAGGHTVVVRTDIHNPGDFNSSTASGCDVAIEFSGPEAAADNIIRALSFGVPVVSGSTGWLTRYDEVTRLCNEKNGSFIHSSNYSIGVNVLFRLNAELARLMNFLPGYRVTIEDIHHIKKLDAPSGTAISIAGGITGHHNAYNGWQKAGETADPGKIPVASVREGTVPGIHAVTWTSDTDIITLKHEALNRRGFASGALLAATYISTRRGVFTMADVLSI
;
A
#
# COMPACT_ATOMS: atom_id res chain seq x y z
N MET A 1 -4.19 6.52 20.88
CA MET A 1 -5.35 6.73 19.99
C MET A 1 -6.39 5.66 20.26
N ARG A 2 -7.66 6.01 20.04
CA ARG A 2 -8.81 5.10 20.01
C ARG A 2 -9.09 4.77 18.56
N ILE A 3 -8.94 3.51 18.19
CA ILE A 3 -8.91 3.07 16.79
C ILE A 3 -10.15 2.26 16.45
N ALA A 4 -10.78 2.56 15.30
CA ALA A 4 -11.74 1.66 14.66
C ALA A 4 -11.02 0.80 13.62
N LEU A 5 -11.19 -0.52 13.66
CA LEU A 5 -10.72 -1.43 12.63
C LEU A 5 -11.89 -1.80 11.72
N LEU A 6 -11.83 -1.35 10.47
CA LEU A 6 -12.81 -1.64 9.44
C LEU A 6 -12.23 -2.77 8.55
N GLY A 7 -12.63 -4.00 8.87
CA GLY A 7 -12.04 -5.21 8.34
C GLY A 7 -11.17 -5.94 9.38
N TYR A 8 -11.81 -6.85 10.12
CA TYR A 8 -11.13 -7.60 11.20
C TYR A 8 -10.67 -8.99 10.72
N GLY A 9 -10.03 -9.00 9.54
CA GLY A 9 -9.35 -10.16 8.97
C GLY A 9 -7.93 -10.34 9.51
N ARG A 10 -7.07 -10.92 8.68
CA ARG A 10 -5.65 -11.18 9.02
C ARG A 10 -4.89 -9.89 9.35
N MET A 11 -5.01 -8.85 8.50
CA MET A 11 -4.35 -7.57 8.73
C MET A 11 -4.95 -6.81 9.92
N GLY A 12 -6.28 -6.81 10.08
CA GLY A 12 -6.92 -6.18 11.23
C GLY A 12 -6.39 -6.70 12.57
N ARG A 13 -6.16 -8.02 12.69
CA ARG A 13 -5.59 -8.66 13.89
C ARG A 13 -4.13 -8.26 14.12
N GLU A 14 -3.32 -8.14 13.06
CA GLU A 14 -1.94 -7.65 13.16
C GLU A 14 -1.89 -6.18 13.59
N VAL A 15 -2.78 -5.34 13.05
CA VAL A 15 -2.90 -3.94 13.45
C VAL A 15 -3.33 -3.82 14.92
N GLU A 16 -4.29 -4.63 15.38
CA GLU A 16 -4.69 -4.63 16.78
C GLU A 16 -3.54 -5.02 17.71
N SER A 17 -2.80 -6.08 17.37
CA SER A 17 -1.64 -6.50 18.14
C SER A 17 -0.57 -5.40 18.24
N ALA A 18 -0.29 -4.74 17.10
CA ALA A 18 0.66 -3.64 17.04
C ALA A 18 0.14 -2.39 17.80
N ALA A 19 -1.17 -2.11 17.72
CA ALA A 19 -1.82 -1.01 18.43
C ALA A 19 -1.70 -1.19 19.94
N ALA A 20 -1.98 -2.39 20.46
CA ALA A 20 -1.85 -2.70 21.88
C ALA A 20 -0.41 -2.53 22.38
N ALA A 21 0.57 -3.00 21.60
CA ALA A 21 2.00 -2.82 21.90
C ALA A 21 2.43 -1.34 21.88
N GLY A 22 1.77 -0.51 21.06
CA GLY A 22 2.00 0.94 20.96
C GLY A 22 1.20 1.79 21.95
N GLY A 23 0.47 1.17 22.90
CA GLY A 23 -0.35 1.91 23.88
C GLY A 23 -1.62 2.53 23.28
N HIS A 24 -2.11 2.00 22.15
CA HIS A 24 -3.36 2.40 21.53
C HIS A 24 -4.49 1.42 21.88
N THR A 25 -5.74 1.84 21.77
CA THR A 25 -6.90 1.02 22.09
C THR A 25 -7.79 0.85 20.86
N VAL A 26 -8.08 -0.40 20.49
CA VAL A 26 -9.10 -0.70 19.48
C VAL A 26 -10.47 -0.71 20.14
N VAL A 27 -11.31 0.24 19.75
CA VAL A 27 -12.65 0.45 20.34
C VAL A 27 -13.79 -0.09 19.48
N VAL A 28 -13.57 -0.22 18.16
CA VAL A 28 -14.52 -0.81 17.23
C VAL A 28 -13.80 -1.82 16.34
N ARG A 29 -14.45 -2.95 16.04
CA ARG A 29 -14.01 -3.96 15.08
C ARG A 29 -15.18 -4.34 14.21
N THR A 30 -15.03 -4.20 12.90
CA THR A 30 -16.07 -4.64 11.97
C THR A 30 -15.53 -5.67 10.98
N ASP A 31 -16.39 -6.57 10.57
CA ASP A 31 -16.16 -7.50 9.46
C ASP A 31 -17.44 -7.66 8.63
N ILE A 32 -17.52 -8.70 7.81
CA ILE A 32 -18.69 -8.97 6.94
C ILE A 32 -19.97 -9.29 7.74
N HIS A 33 -19.87 -9.67 9.01
CA HIS A 33 -21.00 -10.08 9.84
C HIS A 33 -21.56 -8.94 10.68
N ASN A 34 -20.74 -7.89 10.94
CA ASN A 34 -21.13 -6.78 11.81
C ASN A 34 -20.75 -5.39 11.26
N PRO A 35 -20.98 -5.09 9.97
CA PRO A 35 -20.58 -3.80 9.38
C PRO A 35 -21.29 -2.59 10.01
N GLY A 36 -22.45 -2.81 10.67
CA GLY A 36 -23.23 -1.79 11.35
C GLY A 36 -22.66 -1.34 12.70
N ASP A 37 -21.70 -2.06 13.28
CA ASP A 37 -21.09 -1.70 14.57
C ASP A 37 -20.26 -0.42 14.48
N PHE A 38 -19.83 -0.03 13.28
CA PHE A 38 -19.27 1.29 13.02
C PHE A 38 -20.37 2.22 12.55
N ASN A 39 -20.94 2.97 13.46
CA ASN A 39 -22.04 3.93 13.25
C ASN A 39 -21.72 5.27 13.93
N SER A 40 -22.62 6.26 13.83
CA SER A 40 -22.38 7.61 14.37
C SER A 40 -22.07 7.63 15.86
N SER A 41 -22.67 6.75 16.66
CA SER A 41 -22.42 6.65 18.11
C SER A 41 -21.03 6.09 18.40
N THR A 42 -20.65 4.98 17.76
CA THR A 42 -19.33 4.36 17.98
C THR A 42 -18.19 5.16 17.36
N ALA A 43 -18.44 5.82 16.21
CA ALA A 43 -17.48 6.67 15.52
C ALA A 43 -17.06 7.89 16.36
N SER A 44 -17.99 8.48 17.13
CA SER A 44 -17.68 9.63 18.02
C SER A 44 -16.62 9.30 19.09
N GLY A 45 -16.40 8.03 19.32
CA GLY A 45 -15.38 7.52 20.23
C GLY A 45 -14.05 7.16 19.55
N CYS A 46 -13.86 7.43 18.27
CA CYS A 46 -12.67 7.04 17.53
C CYS A 46 -11.83 8.27 17.14
N ASP A 47 -10.51 8.16 17.29
CA ASP A 47 -9.56 9.16 16.80
C ASP A 47 -9.20 8.91 15.33
N VAL A 48 -9.26 7.64 14.87
CA VAL A 48 -8.90 7.21 13.53
C VAL A 48 -9.53 5.87 13.20
N ALA A 49 -9.87 5.65 11.93
CA ALA A 49 -10.24 4.35 11.37
C ALA A 49 -9.09 3.78 10.54
N ILE A 50 -8.81 2.48 10.69
CA ILE A 50 -7.86 1.75 9.86
C ILE A 50 -8.64 0.67 9.10
N GLU A 51 -8.65 0.78 7.78
CA GLU A 51 -9.47 -0.03 6.88
C GLU A 51 -8.60 -1.07 6.15
N PHE A 52 -8.91 -2.35 6.37
CA PHE A 52 -8.36 -3.52 5.69
C PHE A 52 -9.46 -4.55 5.44
N SER A 53 -10.54 -4.15 4.77
CA SER A 53 -11.68 -5.04 4.51
C SER A 53 -11.52 -5.83 3.19
N GLY A 54 -11.81 -5.21 2.09
CA GLY A 54 -11.71 -5.80 0.76
C GLY A 54 -12.24 -4.86 -0.32
N PRO A 55 -12.03 -5.20 -1.61
CA PRO A 55 -12.31 -4.31 -2.74
C PRO A 55 -13.75 -3.77 -2.75
N GLU A 56 -14.71 -4.62 -2.43
CA GLU A 56 -16.14 -4.31 -2.53
C GLU A 56 -16.64 -3.40 -1.40
N ALA A 57 -16.04 -3.52 -0.20
CA ALA A 57 -16.47 -2.80 0.99
C ALA A 57 -15.62 -1.55 1.30
N ALA A 58 -14.40 -1.48 0.78
CA ALA A 58 -13.41 -0.48 1.17
C ALA A 58 -13.92 0.96 0.96
N ALA A 59 -14.39 1.29 -0.24
CA ALA A 59 -14.86 2.64 -0.55
C ALA A 59 -16.01 3.07 0.38
N ASP A 60 -16.99 2.19 0.62
CA ASP A 60 -18.13 2.50 1.50
C ASP A 60 -17.71 2.65 2.96
N ASN A 61 -16.78 1.83 3.43
CA ASN A 61 -16.20 1.97 4.77
C ASN A 61 -15.46 3.31 4.94
N ILE A 62 -14.67 3.71 3.94
CA ILE A 62 -13.94 4.97 3.95
C ILE A 62 -14.92 6.16 3.92
N ILE A 63 -15.90 6.15 3.01
CA ILE A 63 -16.93 7.18 2.88
C ILE A 63 -17.70 7.32 4.20
N ARG A 64 -18.07 6.22 4.83
CA ARG A 64 -18.77 6.20 6.11
C ARG A 64 -17.92 6.86 7.21
N ALA A 65 -16.65 6.50 7.32
CA ALA A 65 -15.75 7.08 8.32
C ALA A 65 -15.55 8.59 8.12
N LEU A 66 -15.29 9.02 6.88
CA LEU A 66 -15.18 10.44 6.53
C LEU A 66 -16.48 11.21 6.80
N SER A 67 -17.64 10.61 6.56
CA SER A 67 -18.95 11.22 6.84
C SER A 67 -19.18 11.44 8.34
N PHE A 68 -18.60 10.61 9.19
CA PHE A 68 -18.61 10.76 10.63
C PHE A 68 -17.47 11.66 11.17
N GLY A 69 -16.65 12.23 10.28
CA GLY A 69 -15.51 13.08 10.65
C GLY A 69 -14.31 12.32 11.20
N VAL A 70 -14.25 10.99 11.00
CA VAL A 70 -13.14 10.14 11.47
C VAL A 70 -12.06 10.07 10.39
N PRO A 71 -10.79 10.42 10.69
CA PRO A 71 -9.65 10.20 9.81
C PRO A 71 -9.50 8.74 9.38
N VAL A 72 -9.09 8.48 8.13
CA VAL A 72 -9.05 7.10 7.59
C VAL A 72 -7.71 6.74 6.98
N VAL A 73 -7.15 5.61 7.42
CA VAL A 73 -6.03 4.91 6.79
C VAL A 73 -6.59 3.69 6.06
N SER A 74 -6.47 3.61 4.74
CA SER A 74 -6.95 2.47 3.95
C SER A 74 -5.80 1.69 3.31
N GLY A 75 -5.77 0.38 3.54
CA GLY A 75 -4.82 -0.55 2.94
C GLY A 75 -5.46 -1.57 2.00
N SER A 76 -6.77 -1.54 1.83
CA SER A 76 -7.47 -2.37 0.84
C SER A 76 -7.11 -1.95 -0.58
N THR A 77 -7.00 -2.92 -1.48
CA THR A 77 -6.73 -2.71 -2.92
C THR A 77 -7.96 -3.08 -3.74
N GLY A 78 -7.97 -2.70 -5.03
CA GLY A 78 -9.04 -3.08 -5.97
C GLY A 78 -10.30 -2.20 -5.93
N TRP A 79 -10.32 -1.11 -5.16
CA TRP A 79 -11.42 -0.16 -5.06
C TRP A 79 -11.15 1.21 -5.69
N LEU A 80 -9.96 1.41 -6.25
CA LEU A 80 -9.45 2.72 -6.71
C LEU A 80 -10.25 3.35 -7.85
N THR A 81 -11.16 2.63 -8.51
CA THR A 81 -12.14 3.22 -9.43
C THR A 81 -13.04 4.27 -8.76
N ARG A 82 -13.15 4.23 -7.41
CA ARG A 82 -13.90 5.21 -6.60
C ARG A 82 -12.97 6.17 -5.83
N TYR A 83 -11.69 6.22 -6.17
CA TYR A 83 -10.71 7.07 -5.45
C TYR A 83 -11.06 8.55 -5.50
N ASP A 84 -11.49 9.05 -6.67
CA ASP A 84 -11.88 10.47 -6.85
C ASP A 84 -13.13 10.83 -6.03
N GLU A 85 -14.09 9.90 -5.88
CA GLU A 85 -15.25 10.08 -5.02
C GLU A 85 -14.84 10.27 -3.55
N VAL A 86 -13.95 9.40 -3.07
CA VAL A 86 -13.44 9.43 -1.70
C VAL A 86 -12.65 10.70 -1.42
N THR A 87 -11.73 11.08 -2.31
CA THR A 87 -10.89 12.27 -2.13
C THR A 87 -11.70 13.55 -2.18
N ARG A 88 -12.70 13.62 -3.06
CA ARG A 88 -13.65 14.75 -3.11
C ARG A 88 -14.40 14.87 -1.77
N LEU A 89 -14.99 13.78 -1.25
CA LEU A 89 -15.67 13.79 0.03
C LEU A 89 -14.74 14.18 1.18
N CYS A 90 -13.51 13.68 1.18
CA CYS A 90 -12.50 14.05 2.18
C CYS A 90 -12.27 15.57 2.20
N ASN A 91 -12.12 16.20 1.03
CA ASN A 91 -11.93 17.63 0.91
C ASN A 91 -13.18 18.42 1.32
N GLU A 92 -14.37 18.02 0.87
CA GLU A 92 -15.65 18.65 1.23
C GLU A 92 -15.92 18.63 2.74
N LYS A 93 -15.52 17.54 3.41
CA LYS A 93 -15.67 17.38 4.86
C LYS A 93 -14.53 17.97 5.68
N ASN A 94 -13.51 18.56 5.04
CA ASN A 94 -12.24 18.93 5.69
C ASN A 94 -11.69 17.75 6.52
N GLY A 95 -11.77 16.55 5.94
CA GLY A 95 -11.40 15.29 6.55
C GLY A 95 -9.91 15.01 6.47
N SER A 96 -9.53 13.77 6.78
CA SER A 96 -8.16 13.27 6.66
C SER A 96 -8.16 11.86 6.13
N PHE A 97 -7.40 11.62 5.07
CA PHE A 97 -7.39 10.35 4.37
C PHE A 97 -6.00 9.99 3.84
N ILE A 98 -5.64 8.73 3.96
CA ILE A 98 -4.49 8.14 3.29
C ILE A 98 -4.83 6.76 2.76
N HIS A 99 -4.49 6.50 1.51
CA HIS A 99 -4.46 5.16 0.93
C HIS A 99 -3.04 4.78 0.55
N SER A 100 -2.66 3.53 0.82
CA SER A 100 -1.42 2.95 0.30
C SER A 100 -1.63 1.47 -0.02
N SER A 101 -1.11 1.03 -1.17
CA SER A 101 -1.04 -0.39 -1.52
C SER A 101 -0.09 -1.18 -0.59
N ASN A 102 0.78 -0.47 0.13
CA ASN A 102 1.73 -1.06 1.06
C ASN A 102 2.16 -0.06 2.15
N TYR A 103 1.96 -0.42 3.41
CA TYR A 103 2.35 0.40 4.57
C TYR A 103 3.74 0.05 5.13
N SER A 104 4.43 -0.96 4.61
CA SER A 104 5.81 -1.24 5.05
C SER A 104 6.72 -0.04 4.80
N ILE A 105 7.38 0.44 5.84
CA ILE A 105 8.37 1.54 5.73
C ILE A 105 9.45 1.15 4.73
N GLY A 106 9.98 -0.08 4.81
CA GLY A 106 11.02 -0.56 3.90
C GLY A 106 10.57 -0.60 2.44
N VAL A 107 9.31 -0.97 2.16
CA VAL A 107 8.75 -0.93 0.79
C VAL A 107 8.62 0.51 0.29
N ASN A 108 8.20 1.45 1.13
CA ASN A 108 8.09 2.85 0.72
C ASN A 108 9.48 3.49 0.46
N VAL A 109 10.49 3.13 1.26
CA VAL A 109 11.89 3.48 0.96
C VAL A 109 12.33 2.85 -0.37
N LEU A 110 12.00 1.57 -0.61
CA LEU A 110 12.27 0.92 -1.90
C LEU A 110 11.61 1.68 -3.06
N PHE A 111 10.35 2.11 -2.93
CA PHE A 111 9.66 2.89 -3.97
C PHE A 111 10.41 4.18 -4.28
N ARG A 112 10.86 4.90 -3.25
CA ARG A 112 11.63 6.15 -3.44
C ARG A 112 12.98 5.91 -4.12
N LEU A 113 13.73 4.92 -3.66
CA LEU A 113 15.02 4.55 -4.25
C LEU A 113 14.86 4.05 -5.69
N ASN A 114 13.80 3.27 -5.97
CA ASN A 114 13.49 2.77 -7.30
C ASN A 114 13.19 3.91 -8.30
N ALA A 115 12.39 4.88 -7.90
CA ALA A 115 12.09 6.05 -8.73
C ALA A 115 13.37 6.87 -9.03
N GLU A 116 14.21 7.10 -8.02
CA GLU A 116 15.47 7.81 -8.20
C GLU A 116 16.46 7.01 -9.06
N LEU A 117 16.59 5.70 -8.84
CA LEU A 117 17.43 4.85 -9.68
C LEU A 117 16.95 4.85 -11.13
N ALA A 118 15.63 4.74 -11.38
CA ALA A 118 15.09 4.81 -12.73
C ALA A 118 15.40 6.14 -13.43
N ARG A 119 15.33 7.26 -12.68
CA ARG A 119 15.71 8.59 -13.18
C ARG A 119 17.19 8.64 -13.60
N LEU A 120 18.07 8.07 -12.81
CA LEU A 120 19.52 8.00 -13.14
C LEU A 120 19.76 7.10 -14.36
N MET A 121 19.12 5.91 -14.38
CA MET A 121 19.25 4.94 -15.46
C MET A 121 18.73 5.46 -16.81
N ASN A 122 17.78 6.40 -16.81
CA ASN A 122 17.29 7.02 -18.03
C ASN A 122 18.37 7.69 -18.92
N PHE A 123 19.49 8.03 -18.33
CA PHE A 123 20.64 8.65 -19.02
C PHE A 123 21.77 7.66 -19.34
N LEU A 124 21.61 6.38 -18.97
CA LEU A 124 22.64 5.35 -19.08
C LEU A 124 22.18 4.25 -20.05
N PRO A 125 22.56 4.32 -21.36
CA PRO A 125 22.16 3.30 -22.32
C PRO A 125 22.80 1.94 -22.00
N GLY A 126 22.13 0.87 -22.40
CA GLY A 126 22.64 -0.50 -22.26
C GLY A 126 22.11 -1.26 -21.04
N TYR A 127 21.49 -0.58 -20.08
CA TYR A 127 20.82 -1.28 -18.98
C TYR A 127 19.39 -1.68 -19.33
N ARG A 128 19.01 -2.88 -18.89
CA ARG A 128 17.63 -3.41 -18.95
C ARG A 128 17.15 -3.73 -17.55
N VAL A 129 15.89 -3.42 -17.28
CA VAL A 129 15.28 -3.66 -15.97
C VAL A 129 14.36 -4.86 -15.98
N THR A 130 14.38 -5.61 -14.87
CA THR A 130 13.41 -6.66 -14.56
C THR A 130 12.91 -6.51 -13.14
N ILE A 131 11.70 -7.01 -12.86
CA ILE A 131 11.11 -7.01 -11.53
C ILE A 131 10.79 -8.45 -11.14
N GLU A 132 11.10 -8.82 -9.89
CA GLU A 132 10.71 -10.08 -9.28
C GLU A 132 9.77 -9.82 -8.10
N ASP A 133 8.68 -10.59 -8.03
CA ASP A 133 7.57 -10.49 -7.08
C ASP A 133 7.29 -11.88 -6.48
N ILE A 134 7.84 -12.18 -5.29
CA ILE A 134 7.72 -13.48 -4.64
C ILE A 134 6.78 -13.39 -3.44
N HIS A 135 5.76 -14.23 -3.40
CA HIS A 135 4.80 -14.31 -2.31
C HIS A 135 4.37 -15.76 -2.02
N HIS A 136 3.67 -15.92 -0.90
CA HIS A 136 3.11 -17.20 -0.49
C HIS A 136 2.11 -17.77 -1.54
N ILE A 137 1.97 -19.09 -1.58
CA ILE A 137 1.12 -19.83 -2.53
C ILE A 137 -0.38 -19.44 -2.50
N LYS A 138 -0.85 -18.83 -1.41
CA LYS A 138 -2.26 -18.39 -1.25
C LYS A 138 -2.52 -16.98 -1.79
N LYS A 139 -1.53 -16.29 -2.38
CA LYS A 139 -1.71 -14.96 -2.98
C LYS A 139 -2.25 -15.13 -4.40
N LEU A 140 -3.44 -14.57 -4.64
CA LEU A 140 -4.17 -14.75 -5.91
C LEU A 140 -3.73 -13.79 -7.00
N ASP A 141 -3.46 -12.53 -6.64
CA ASP A 141 -3.03 -11.50 -7.58
C ASP A 141 -1.58 -11.73 -8.03
N ALA A 142 -1.35 -11.65 -9.33
CA ALA A 142 -0.03 -11.77 -9.96
C ALA A 142 0.03 -10.92 -11.25
N PRO A 143 0.89 -9.89 -11.29
CA PRO A 143 1.78 -9.40 -10.22
C PRO A 143 1.02 -8.80 -9.02
N SER A 144 1.74 -8.67 -7.88
CA SER A 144 1.20 -7.98 -6.70
C SER A 144 1.03 -6.48 -6.96
N GLY A 145 0.11 -5.83 -6.19
CA GLY A 145 -0.03 -4.37 -6.24
C GLY A 145 1.28 -3.62 -5.98
N THR A 146 2.16 -4.17 -5.11
CA THR A 146 3.50 -3.63 -4.85
C THR A 146 4.40 -3.69 -6.09
N ALA A 147 4.41 -4.81 -6.81
CA ALA A 147 5.20 -4.94 -8.04
C ALA A 147 4.69 -4.00 -9.14
N ILE A 148 3.37 -3.80 -9.25
CA ILE A 148 2.76 -2.83 -10.16
C ILE A 148 3.18 -1.40 -9.78
N SER A 149 3.20 -1.05 -8.49
CA SER A 149 3.66 0.26 -8.02
C SER A 149 5.15 0.48 -8.31
N ILE A 150 5.99 -0.55 -8.16
CA ILE A 150 7.41 -0.50 -8.54
C ILE A 150 7.56 -0.22 -10.04
N ALA A 151 6.84 -0.95 -10.89
CA ALA A 151 6.86 -0.74 -12.33
C ALA A 151 6.37 0.68 -12.69
N GLY A 152 5.32 1.17 -12.04
CA GLY A 152 4.84 2.55 -12.19
C GLY A 152 5.89 3.60 -11.82
N GLY A 153 6.66 3.36 -10.77
CA GLY A 153 7.78 4.23 -10.39
C GLY A 153 8.88 4.28 -11.46
N ILE A 154 9.14 3.17 -12.15
CA ILE A 154 10.11 3.15 -13.26
C ILE A 154 9.54 3.88 -14.48
N THR A 155 8.32 3.55 -14.90
CA THR A 155 7.72 4.15 -16.11
C THR A 155 7.48 5.66 -15.96
N GLY A 156 7.31 6.15 -14.75
CA GLY A 156 7.19 7.59 -14.47
C GLY A 156 8.51 8.37 -14.57
N HIS A 157 9.67 7.68 -14.62
CA HIS A 157 11.00 8.30 -14.56
C HIS A 157 11.96 7.83 -15.64
N HIS A 158 11.58 6.85 -16.45
CA HIS A 158 12.43 6.28 -17.51
C HIS A 158 11.68 6.21 -18.84
N ASN A 159 12.14 6.94 -19.85
CA ASN A 159 11.45 7.17 -21.12
C ASN A 159 11.32 5.94 -22.03
N ALA A 160 12.18 4.92 -21.84
CA ALA A 160 12.13 3.71 -22.66
C ALA A 160 11.01 2.75 -22.26
N TYR A 161 10.39 2.93 -21.08
CA TYR A 161 9.34 2.04 -20.59
C TYR A 161 8.00 2.77 -20.46
N ASN A 162 6.93 2.13 -20.96
CA ASN A 162 5.56 2.65 -20.94
C ASN A 162 4.57 1.73 -20.23
N GLY A 163 5.07 0.72 -19.53
CA GLY A 163 4.27 -0.24 -18.77
C GLY A 163 5.06 -1.48 -18.37
N TRP A 164 4.37 -2.51 -17.98
CA TRP A 164 4.92 -3.81 -17.60
C TRP A 164 4.22 -4.94 -18.38
N GLN A 165 4.86 -6.12 -18.42
CA GLN A 165 4.31 -7.37 -18.92
C GLN A 165 4.72 -8.53 -17.99
N LYS A 166 4.01 -9.65 -18.04
CA LYS A 166 4.44 -10.84 -17.31
C LYS A 166 5.70 -11.42 -17.97
N ALA A 167 6.65 -11.83 -17.12
CA ALA A 167 7.82 -12.55 -17.62
C ALA A 167 7.39 -13.84 -18.33
N GLY A 168 7.99 -14.11 -19.49
CA GLY A 168 7.65 -15.26 -20.35
C GLY A 168 6.62 -14.95 -21.45
N GLU A 169 5.99 -13.79 -21.44
CA GLU A 169 5.22 -13.31 -22.60
C GLU A 169 6.17 -12.85 -23.74
N THR A 170 5.62 -12.71 -24.95
CA THR A 170 6.39 -12.18 -26.09
C THR A 170 7.01 -10.84 -25.72
N ALA A 171 8.34 -10.74 -25.85
CA ALA A 171 9.09 -9.57 -25.40
C ALA A 171 8.67 -8.31 -26.14
N ASP A 172 8.24 -7.30 -25.39
CA ASP A 172 8.04 -5.92 -25.85
C ASP A 172 9.15 -5.06 -25.21
N PRO A 173 10.03 -4.43 -26.00
CA PRO A 173 11.12 -3.59 -25.46
C PRO A 173 10.63 -2.42 -24.62
N GLY A 174 9.40 -1.95 -24.84
CA GLY A 174 8.77 -0.87 -24.07
C GLY A 174 8.12 -1.34 -22.78
N LYS A 175 8.14 -2.63 -22.44
CA LYS A 175 7.52 -3.18 -21.24
C LYS A 175 8.55 -3.77 -20.29
N ILE A 176 8.32 -3.57 -19.00
CA ILE A 176 9.16 -4.12 -17.93
C ILE A 176 8.70 -5.55 -17.63
N PRO A 177 9.56 -6.57 -17.80
CA PRO A 177 9.21 -7.94 -17.43
C PRO A 177 9.05 -8.06 -15.91
N VAL A 178 7.91 -8.61 -15.45
CA VAL A 178 7.62 -8.88 -14.04
C VAL A 178 7.46 -10.38 -13.85
N ALA A 179 8.39 -11.00 -13.13
CA ALA A 179 8.32 -12.40 -12.71
C ALA A 179 7.56 -12.51 -11.40
N SER A 180 6.42 -13.23 -11.40
CA SER A 180 5.62 -13.46 -10.21
C SER A 180 5.78 -14.91 -9.74
N VAL A 181 6.49 -15.09 -8.62
CA VAL A 181 6.73 -16.40 -8.00
C VAL A 181 5.80 -16.59 -6.81
N ARG A 182 5.26 -17.78 -6.64
CA ARG A 182 4.39 -18.16 -5.51
C ARG A 182 4.99 -19.36 -4.81
N GLU A 183 5.54 -19.12 -3.60
CA GLU A 183 6.35 -20.10 -2.89
C GLU A 183 6.06 -20.09 -1.40
N GLY A 184 5.82 -21.27 -0.83
CA GLY A 184 5.72 -21.52 0.59
C GLY A 184 4.82 -20.53 1.33
N THR A 185 5.38 -19.88 2.36
CA THR A 185 4.69 -18.91 3.23
C THR A 185 5.30 -17.51 3.16
N VAL A 186 6.09 -17.21 2.13
CA VAL A 186 6.84 -15.95 1.94
C VAL A 186 5.90 -14.75 2.08
N PRO A 187 6.15 -13.83 3.02
CA PRO A 187 5.28 -12.67 3.22
C PRO A 187 5.31 -11.69 2.05
N GLY A 188 6.45 -11.54 1.40
CA GLY A 188 6.67 -10.73 0.21
C GLY A 188 8.13 -10.37 0.01
N ILE A 189 8.66 -10.65 -1.19
CA ILE A 189 9.97 -10.20 -1.65
C ILE A 189 9.76 -9.45 -2.96
N HIS A 190 10.40 -8.30 -3.10
CA HIS A 190 10.41 -7.53 -4.32
C HIS A 190 11.84 -7.15 -4.67
N ALA A 191 12.27 -7.47 -5.87
CA ALA A 191 13.58 -7.08 -6.38
C ALA A 191 13.43 -6.37 -7.73
N VAL A 192 14.18 -5.29 -7.89
CA VAL A 192 14.36 -4.55 -9.15
C VAL A 192 15.80 -4.71 -9.55
N THR A 193 16.03 -5.30 -10.71
CA THR A 193 17.38 -5.59 -11.21
C THR A 193 17.62 -4.88 -12.53
N TRP A 194 18.63 -4.02 -12.56
CA TRP A 194 19.14 -3.38 -13.76
C TRP A 194 20.43 -4.09 -14.19
N THR A 195 20.43 -4.61 -15.42
CA THR A 195 21.52 -5.43 -15.97
C THR A 195 22.07 -4.80 -17.22
N SER A 196 23.39 -4.65 -17.29
CA SER A 196 24.15 -4.33 -18.50
C SER A 196 25.04 -5.51 -18.91
N ASP A 197 25.87 -5.33 -19.92
CA ASP A 197 26.87 -6.34 -20.33
C ASP A 197 28.05 -6.42 -19.35
N THR A 198 28.19 -5.44 -18.42
CA THR A 198 29.34 -5.30 -17.54
C THR A 198 29.01 -5.51 -16.07
N ASP A 199 27.80 -5.17 -15.63
CA ASP A 199 27.42 -5.23 -14.21
C ASP A 199 25.92 -5.33 -13.99
N ILE A 200 25.55 -5.51 -12.74
CA ILE A 200 24.16 -5.63 -12.27
C ILE A 200 23.97 -4.73 -11.05
N ILE A 201 22.87 -3.96 -11.05
CA ILE A 201 22.43 -3.21 -9.87
C ILE A 201 21.10 -3.78 -9.42
N THR A 202 20.98 -4.17 -8.15
CA THR A 202 19.73 -4.72 -7.59
C THR A 202 19.27 -3.94 -6.37
N LEU A 203 18.02 -3.50 -6.37
CA LEU A 203 17.30 -3.04 -5.19
C LEU A 203 16.37 -4.17 -4.73
N LYS A 204 16.55 -4.66 -3.50
CA LYS A 204 15.72 -5.75 -2.95
C LYS A 204 15.13 -5.34 -1.61
N HIS A 205 13.85 -5.64 -1.43
CA HIS A 205 13.16 -5.64 -0.15
C HIS A 205 12.61 -7.04 0.13
N GLU A 206 12.80 -7.51 1.35
CA GLU A 206 12.28 -8.78 1.83
C GLU A 206 11.56 -8.57 3.17
N ALA A 207 10.25 -8.85 3.19
CA ALA A 207 9.47 -8.82 4.41
C ALA A 207 9.70 -10.10 5.22
N LEU A 208 10.17 -10.00 6.45
CA LEU A 208 10.37 -11.14 7.34
C LEU A 208 9.05 -11.59 7.99
N ASN A 209 8.10 -10.67 8.15
CA ASN A 209 6.77 -10.91 8.73
C ASN A 209 5.82 -9.76 8.38
N ARG A 210 4.55 -9.83 8.83
CA ARG A 210 3.53 -8.81 8.57
C ARG A 210 3.53 -7.63 9.54
N ARG A 211 4.31 -7.67 10.61
CA ARG A 211 4.33 -6.58 11.62
C ARG A 211 4.75 -5.24 11.02
N GLY A 212 5.64 -5.24 10.01
CA GLY A 212 6.05 -4.02 9.32
C GLY A 212 4.89 -3.29 8.64
N PHE A 213 3.91 -4.00 8.08
CA PHE A 213 2.72 -3.39 7.47
C PHE A 213 1.80 -2.78 8.53
N ALA A 214 1.57 -3.50 9.65
CA ALA A 214 0.73 -3.03 10.74
C ALA A 214 1.33 -1.79 11.43
N SER A 215 2.64 -1.81 11.70
CA SER A 215 3.35 -0.67 12.30
C SER A 215 3.32 0.56 11.39
N GLY A 216 3.49 0.38 10.08
CA GLY A 216 3.40 1.49 9.13
C GLY A 216 1.98 2.06 9.01
N ALA A 217 0.94 1.22 9.08
CA ALA A 217 -0.44 1.70 9.12
C ALA A 217 -0.73 2.51 10.39
N LEU A 218 -0.17 2.11 11.55
CA LEU A 218 -0.28 2.88 12.79
C LEU A 218 0.51 4.21 12.73
N LEU A 219 1.68 4.20 12.10
CA LEU A 219 2.44 5.44 11.86
C LEU A 219 1.62 6.41 11.01
N ALA A 220 1.02 5.93 9.92
CA ALA A 220 0.12 6.72 9.08
C ALA A 220 -1.10 7.22 9.87
N ALA A 221 -1.71 6.38 10.70
CA ALA A 221 -2.83 6.76 11.56
C ALA A 221 -2.45 7.88 12.53
N THR A 222 -1.29 7.80 13.15
CA THR A 222 -0.76 8.85 14.02
C THR A 222 -0.52 10.14 13.24
N TYR A 223 0.03 10.04 12.03
CA TYR A 223 0.30 11.22 11.20
C TYR A 223 -0.98 11.97 10.80
N ILE A 224 -2.02 11.23 10.34
CA ILE A 224 -3.25 11.87 9.84
C ILE A 224 -4.24 12.27 10.93
N SER A 225 -4.15 11.72 12.16
CA SER A 225 -5.11 11.98 13.24
C SER A 225 -5.21 13.47 13.62
N THR A 226 -4.14 14.23 13.42
CA THR A 226 -4.07 15.67 13.75
C THR A 226 -4.00 16.57 12.52
N ARG A 227 -4.10 16.02 11.31
CA ARG A 227 -3.97 16.75 10.04
C ARG A 227 -5.26 16.70 9.24
N ARG A 228 -5.35 17.52 8.20
CA ARG A 228 -6.48 17.55 7.28
C ARG A 228 -5.98 17.52 5.85
N GLY A 229 -6.63 16.71 5.01
CA GLY A 229 -6.28 16.53 3.60
C GLY A 229 -6.13 15.09 3.19
N VAL A 230 -5.69 14.89 1.96
CA VAL A 230 -5.35 13.59 1.37
C VAL A 230 -3.84 13.45 1.38
N PHE A 231 -3.34 12.38 1.97
CA PHE A 231 -1.91 12.16 2.20
C PHE A 231 -1.43 10.86 1.54
N THR A 232 -0.13 10.75 1.40
CA THR A 232 0.61 9.57 0.93
C THR A 232 1.57 9.06 1.99
N MET A 233 2.12 7.86 1.80
CA MET A 233 3.19 7.39 2.67
C MET A 233 4.49 8.19 2.52
N ALA A 234 4.70 8.86 1.38
CA ALA A 234 5.81 9.78 1.21
C ALA A 234 5.70 10.98 2.16
N ASP A 235 4.49 11.54 2.33
CA ASP A 235 4.24 12.62 3.29
C ASP A 235 4.47 12.15 4.74
N VAL A 236 4.02 10.93 5.08
CA VAL A 236 4.20 10.33 6.41
C VAL A 236 5.67 10.15 6.75
N LEU A 237 6.47 9.73 5.78
CA LEU A 237 7.90 9.41 5.96
C LEU A 237 8.83 10.60 5.65
N SER A 238 8.30 11.69 5.11
CA SER A 238 9.05 12.87 4.66
C SER A 238 10.14 12.51 3.63
N ILE A 239 9.80 11.66 2.64
CA ILE A 239 10.73 11.13 1.61
C ILE A 239 10.24 11.38 0.18
#